data_9dac52c8cc80a8f6a5080b359d00bbfe
#
_entry.id   9dac52c8cc80a8f6a5080b359d00bbfe
#
_cell.length_a   1.000
_cell.length_b   1.000
_cell.length_c   1.000
_cell.angle_alpha   90.00
_cell.angle_beta   90.00
_cell.angle_gamma   90.00
#
_symmetry.space_group_name_H-M   'P 1'
#
loop_
_entity.id
_entity.type
_entity.pdbx_description
1 polymer ?
#
loop_
_entity_poly.entity_id
_entity_poly.type
_entity_poly.pdbx_seq_one_letter_code
_entity_poly.pdbx_strand_id
1 'polypeptide(L)'
;EQFERVQVLTSRNARSVPSGKVYIFTSVLKCAECNHNLIGYVTGPYYYYRCNQHFQRGRCNHNRSVREDYVESWLFEHLQEELERCKLEWEIRAAERKKKNRLNDKAVLKRKLTKLKELYMDDLINIEEYKKDYQIYTAALQQIPDEVPEETPPDFSAVEGMLQADFRNIYDSLTREEKRTLWRSVISEIRVDRDNNITGIIFG
;
A
#
# COMPACT_ATOMS: atom_id res chain seq x y z
N GLU A 1 14.57 -14.58 16.15
CA GLU A 1 13.29 -13.82 16.25
C GLU A 1 12.77 -13.34 14.89
N GLN A 2 13.58 -12.64 14.06
CA GLN A 2 13.13 -12.19 12.72
C GLN A 2 12.93 -13.38 11.77
N PHE A 3 13.79 -14.36 11.81
CA PHE A 3 13.68 -15.60 11.01
C PHE A 3 12.45 -16.43 11.40
N GLU A 4 12.12 -16.50 12.68
CA GLU A 4 10.93 -17.19 13.18
C GLU A 4 9.62 -16.48 12.79
N ARG A 5 9.60 -15.14 12.75
CA ARG A 5 8.46 -14.37 12.22
C ARG A 5 8.21 -14.65 10.74
N VAL A 6 9.27 -14.75 9.94
CA VAL A 6 9.17 -15.13 8.52
C VAL A 6 8.62 -16.55 8.39
N GLN A 7 9.04 -17.51 9.22
CA GLN A 7 8.51 -18.88 9.20
C GLN A 7 7.02 -18.95 9.59
N VAL A 8 6.55 -18.16 10.54
CA VAL A 8 5.13 -18.13 10.94
C VAL A 8 4.25 -17.53 9.84
N LEU A 9 4.73 -16.54 9.11
CA LEU A 9 4.02 -15.96 7.95
C LEU A 9 4.00 -16.92 6.75
N THR A 10 5.05 -17.74 6.57
CA THR A 10 5.12 -18.77 5.50
C THR A 10 4.11 -19.88 5.67
N SER A 11 3.89 -20.34 6.89
CA SER A 11 2.96 -21.45 7.17
C SER A 11 1.49 -21.10 6.86
N ARG A 12 1.11 -19.82 6.93
CA ARG A 12 -0.26 -19.34 6.65
C ARG A 12 -0.60 -19.23 5.16
N ASN A 13 0.39 -19.14 4.27
CA ASN A 13 0.18 -18.86 2.83
C ASN A 13 0.57 -20.01 1.88
N ALA A 14 0.86 -21.20 2.39
CA ALA A 14 1.20 -22.36 1.58
C ALA A 14 -0.03 -22.94 0.85
N ARG A 15 -0.51 -22.25 -0.20
CA ARG A 15 -1.35 -22.89 -1.22
C ARG A 15 -0.42 -23.66 -2.17
N SER A 16 -0.55 -24.98 -2.21
CA SER A 16 0.24 -25.86 -3.08
C SER A 16 0.12 -25.41 -4.55
N VAL A 17 1.27 -25.29 -5.21
CA VAL A 17 1.32 -24.98 -6.65
C VAL A 17 1.25 -26.31 -7.39
N PRO A 18 0.20 -26.58 -8.20
CA PRO A 18 -0.01 -27.88 -8.83
C PRO A 18 1.07 -28.30 -9.83
N SER A 19 1.97 -27.40 -10.27
CA SER A 19 2.94 -27.64 -11.34
C SER A 19 4.36 -27.99 -10.90
N GLY A 20 4.64 -28.04 -9.60
CA GLY A 20 6.00 -28.28 -9.09
C GLY A 20 7.02 -27.15 -9.36
N LYS A 21 6.63 -26.09 -10.09
CA LYS A 21 7.50 -24.95 -10.40
C LYS A 21 7.11 -23.75 -9.57
N VAL A 22 8.09 -23.15 -8.90
CA VAL A 22 7.88 -21.96 -8.05
C VAL A 22 8.23 -20.71 -8.84
N TYR A 23 7.28 -19.80 -8.94
CA TYR A 23 7.44 -18.48 -9.55
C TYR A 23 7.54 -17.46 -8.43
N ILE A 24 8.65 -16.74 -8.33
CA ILE A 24 9.00 -15.88 -7.19
C ILE A 24 7.97 -14.75 -7.03
N PHE A 25 7.58 -14.09 -8.11
CA PHE A 25 6.71 -12.92 -8.09
C PHE A 25 5.22 -13.22 -8.39
N THR A 26 4.81 -14.48 -8.30
CA THR A 26 3.38 -14.82 -8.47
C THR A 26 2.51 -14.05 -7.48
N SER A 27 1.43 -13.48 -7.95
CA SER A 27 0.46 -12.65 -7.22
C SER A 27 0.93 -11.24 -6.81
N VAL A 28 2.21 -10.92 -6.95
CA VAL A 28 2.76 -9.58 -6.68
C VAL A 28 2.86 -8.74 -7.96
N LEU A 29 3.20 -9.39 -9.10
CA LEU A 29 3.29 -8.72 -10.38
C LEU A 29 1.91 -8.46 -10.98
N LYS A 30 1.62 -7.20 -11.29
CA LYS A 30 0.38 -6.77 -11.94
C LYS A 30 0.65 -6.02 -13.24
N CYS A 31 -0.26 -6.20 -14.17
CA CYS A 31 -0.27 -5.44 -15.42
C CYS A 31 -0.77 -4.02 -15.16
N ALA A 32 0.01 -2.99 -15.51
CA ALA A 32 -0.39 -1.60 -15.37
C ALA A 32 -1.59 -1.24 -16.25
N GLU A 33 -1.77 -1.92 -17.40
CA GLU A 33 -2.85 -1.64 -18.36
C GLU A 33 -4.23 -2.16 -17.88
N CYS A 34 -4.28 -3.34 -17.24
CA CYS A 34 -5.56 -3.99 -16.90
C CYS A 34 -5.70 -4.34 -15.42
N ASN A 35 -4.71 -4.04 -14.61
CA ASN A 35 -4.63 -4.29 -13.17
C ASN A 35 -4.82 -5.75 -12.73
N HIS A 36 -4.65 -6.72 -13.66
CA HIS A 36 -4.70 -8.14 -13.33
C HIS A 36 -3.30 -8.70 -13.11
N ASN A 37 -3.22 -9.75 -12.30
CA ASN A 37 -1.96 -10.43 -12.04
C ASN A 37 -1.36 -11.00 -13.32
N LEU A 38 -0.04 -10.86 -13.46
CA LEU A 38 0.72 -11.57 -14.46
C LEU A 38 0.86 -13.03 -14.04
N ILE A 39 0.83 -13.93 -15.03
CA ILE A 39 0.98 -15.38 -14.81
C ILE A 39 2.38 -15.84 -15.23
N GLY A 40 2.98 -16.67 -14.36
CA GLY A 40 4.29 -17.24 -14.62
C GLY A 40 4.26 -18.37 -15.62
N TYR A 41 5.30 -18.49 -16.45
CA TYR A 41 5.59 -19.64 -17.30
C TYR A 41 7.09 -19.81 -17.47
N VAL A 42 7.52 -20.97 -17.95
CA VAL A 42 8.94 -21.31 -18.14
C VAL A 42 9.20 -21.57 -19.62
N THR A 43 10.30 -21.03 -20.12
CA THR A 43 10.82 -21.36 -21.45
C THR A 43 12.33 -21.61 -21.34
N GLY A 44 12.77 -22.83 -21.63
CA GLY A 44 14.14 -23.26 -21.39
C GLY A 44 14.50 -23.10 -19.90
N PRO A 45 15.66 -22.51 -19.58
CA PRO A 45 16.08 -22.30 -18.19
C PRO A 45 15.46 -21.07 -17.52
N TYR A 46 14.68 -20.27 -18.26
CA TYR A 46 14.22 -18.95 -17.82
C TYR A 46 12.77 -18.93 -17.38
N TYR A 47 12.48 -18.14 -16.37
CA TYR A 47 11.15 -17.87 -15.84
C TYR A 47 10.66 -16.52 -16.37
N TYR A 48 9.39 -16.47 -16.76
CA TYR A 48 8.74 -15.31 -17.36
C TYR A 48 7.36 -15.09 -16.74
N TYR A 49 6.89 -13.84 -16.82
CA TYR A 49 5.53 -13.46 -16.48
C TYR A 49 4.87 -12.75 -17.66
N ARG A 50 3.59 -13.03 -17.90
CA ARG A 50 2.80 -12.45 -18.98
C ARG A 50 1.40 -12.08 -18.53
N CYS A 51 0.78 -11.11 -19.20
CA CYS A 51 -0.58 -10.69 -18.90
C CYS A 51 -1.60 -11.77 -19.31
N ASN A 52 -2.31 -12.32 -18.33
CA ASN A 52 -3.34 -13.33 -18.59
C ASN A 52 -4.51 -12.80 -19.42
N GLN A 53 -4.89 -11.51 -19.23
CA GLN A 53 -5.97 -10.88 -19.96
C GLN A 53 -5.64 -10.71 -21.46
N HIS A 54 -4.37 -10.52 -21.78
CA HIS A 54 -3.93 -10.53 -23.18
C HIS A 54 -3.92 -11.94 -23.76
N PHE A 55 -3.15 -12.85 -23.17
CA PHE A 55 -2.82 -14.15 -23.77
C PHE A 55 -3.97 -15.15 -23.79
N GLN A 56 -4.88 -15.10 -22.78
CA GLN A 56 -6.01 -16.04 -22.73
C GLN A 56 -7.33 -15.42 -23.18
N ARG A 57 -7.49 -14.11 -23.07
CA ARG A 57 -8.79 -13.46 -23.27
C ARG A 57 -8.81 -12.36 -24.32
N GLY A 58 -7.67 -11.92 -24.83
CA GLY A 58 -7.56 -10.86 -25.83
C GLY A 58 -8.07 -9.49 -25.35
N ARG A 59 -8.13 -9.26 -24.01
CA ARG A 59 -8.76 -8.06 -23.42
C ARG A 59 -7.76 -7.03 -22.92
N CYS A 60 -6.48 -7.18 -23.22
CA CYS A 60 -5.42 -6.27 -22.79
C CYS A 60 -4.37 -6.11 -23.89
N ASN A 61 -3.76 -4.95 -23.98
CA ASN A 61 -2.74 -4.66 -24.98
C ASN A 61 -1.32 -5.03 -24.56
N HIS A 62 -1.12 -5.52 -23.34
CA HIS A 62 0.18 -5.96 -22.84
C HIS A 62 0.53 -7.33 -23.42
N ASN A 63 1.20 -7.35 -24.55
CA ASN A 63 1.55 -8.55 -25.34
C ASN A 63 2.98 -9.07 -25.08
N ARG A 64 3.78 -8.37 -24.30
CA ARG A 64 5.15 -8.76 -23.95
C ARG A 64 5.18 -9.57 -22.67
N SER A 65 6.30 -10.25 -22.45
CA SER A 65 6.55 -11.02 -21.23
C SER A 65 7.79 -10.50 -20.53
N VAL A 66 7.71 -10.28 -19.24
CA VAL A 66 8.84 -9.84 -18.42
C VAL A 66 9.59 -11.04 -17.86
N ARG A 67 10.92 -10.99 -17.87
CA ARG A 67 11.79 -12.02 -17.29
C ARG A 67 11.86 -11.83 -15.77
N GLU A 68 11.93 -12.94 -15.06
CA GLU A 68 12.01 -12.94 -13.60
C GLU A 68 13.32 -12.32 -13.10
N ASP A 69 14.46 -12.64 -13.72
CA ASP A 69 15.77 -12.10 -13.38
C ASP A 69 15.88 -10.58 -13.61
N TYR A 70 15.17 -10.05 -14.62
CA TYR A 70 15.06 -8.63 -14.82
C TYR A 70 14.33 -7.95 -13.63
N VAL A 71 13.23 -8.54 -13.17
CA VAL A 71 12.48 -8.01 -12.01
C VAL A 71 13.34 -8.07 -10.75
N GLU A 72 14.06 -9.18 -10.52
CA GLU A 72 14.99 -9.29 -9.39
C GLU A 72 16.08 -8.21 -9.44
N SER A 73 16.75 -8.05 -10.59
CA SER A 73 17.83 -7.05 -10.75
C SER A 73 17.30 -5.64 -10.53
N TRP A 74 16.16 -5.31 -11.13
CA TRP A 74 15.53 -4.00 -11.00
C TRP A 74 15.19 -3.69 -9.53
N LEU A 75 14.64 -4.67 -8.79
CA LEU A 75 14.34 -4.50 -7.37
C LEU A 75 15.59 -4.19 -6.55
N PHE A 76 16.70 -4.91 -6.78
CA PHE A 76 17.95 -4.64 -6.07
C PHE A 76 18.54 -3.27 -6.38
N GLU A 77 18.36 -2.78 -7.58
CA GLU A 77 18.88 -1.49 -8.03
C GLU A 77 18.05 -0.31 -7.51
N HIS A 78 16.72 -0.48 -7.39
CA HIS A 78 15.80 0.63 -7.12
C HIS A 78 15.07 0.54 -5.76
N LEU A 79 15.28 -0.54 -4.99
CA LEU A 79 14.54 -0.76 -3.73
C LEU A 79 14.68 0.42 -2.76
N GLN A 80 15.87 1.01 -2.65
CA GLN A 80 16.11 2.15 -1.77
C GLN A 80 15.33 3.39 -2.23
N GLU A 81 15.41 3.73 -3.52
CA GLU A 81 14.71 4.90 -4.09
C GLU A 81 13.20 4.74 -3.94
N GLU A 82 12.68 3.55 -4.21
CA GLU A 82 11.25 3.24 -4.07
C GLU A 82 10.78 3.31 -2.61
N LEU A 83 11.61 2.87 -1.66
CA LEU A 83 11.32 3.00 -0.23
C LEU A 83 11.26 4.46 0.20
N GLU A 84 12.24 5.27 -0.19
CA GLU A 84 12.29 6.70 0.13
C GLU A 84 11.08 7.43 -0.49
N ARG A 85 10.73 7.11 -1.73
CA ARG A 85 9.54 7.63 -2.41
C ARG A 85 8.26 7.25 -1.65
N CYS A 86 8.13 6.00 -1.24
CA CYS A 86 6.97 5.53 -0.50
C CYS A 86 6.82 6.23 0.86
N LYS A 87 7.91 6.43 1.59
CA LYS A 87 7.93 7.18 2.87
C LYS A 87 7.46 8.62 2.66
N LEU A 88 8.02 9.30 1.66
CA LEU A 88 7.64 10.68 1.34
C LEU A 88 6.16 10.80 0.94
N GLU A 89 5.68 9.91 0.08
CA GLU A 89 4.26 9.88 -0.31
C GLU A 89 3.33 9.64 0.89
N TRP A 90 3.76 8.76 1.81
CA TRP A 90 2.99 8.51 3.03
C TRP A 90 2.90 9.77 3.90
N GLU A 91 4.02 10.48 4.12
CA GLU A 91 4.06 11.73 4.89
C GLU A 91 3.16 12.81 4.27
N ILE A 92 3.22 13.00 2.94
CA ILE A 92 2.37 13.95 2.23
C ILE A 92 0.89 13.60 2.43
N ARG A 93 0.51 12.33 2.21
CA ARG A 93 -0.88 11.87 2.37
C ARG A 93 -1.36 11.97 3.83
N ALA A 94 -0.49 11.70 4.80
CA ALA A 94 -0.81 11.85 6.21
C ALA A 94 -1.08 13.33 6.56
N ALA A 95 -0.24 14.25 6.06
CA ALA A 95 -0.43 15.68 6.25
C ALA A 95 -1.73 16.20 5.61
N GLU A 96 -2.05 15.74 4.40
CA GLU A 96 -3.30 16.08 3.70
C GLU A 96 -4.54 15.56 4.44
N ARG A 97 -4.52 14.32 4.94
CA ARG A 97 -5.59 13.74 5.74
C ARG A 97 -5.81 14.51 7.04
N LYS A 98 -4.73 14.85 7.77
CA LYS A 98 -4.79 15.68 8.98
C LYS A 98 -5.49 17.02 8.69
N LYS A 99 -5.08 17.72 7.62
CA LYS A 99 -5.68 18.98 7.21
C LYS A 99 -7.16 18.84 6.86
N LYS A 100 -7.52 17.81 6.09
CA LYS A 100 -8.90 17.54 5.66
C LYS A 100 -9.82 17.23 6.84
N ASN A 101 -9.38 16.37 7.76
CA ASN A 101 -10.17 16.01 8.95
C ASN A 101 -10.43 17.22 9.82
N ARG A 102 -9.41 18.03 10.11
CA ARG A 102 -9.55 19.27 10.89
C ARG A 102 -10.53 20.25 10.26
N LEU A 103 -10.48 20.44 8.94
CA LEU A 103 -11.40 21.33 8.23
C LEU A 103 -12.83 20.79 8.28
N ASN A 104 -13.01 19.47 8.17
CA ASN A 104 -14.31 18.84 8.25
C ASN A 104 -14.94 19.01 9.65
N ASP A 105 -14.19 18.75 10.71
CA ASP A 105 -14.67 18.89 12.10
C ASP A 105 -15.08 20.33 12.42
N LYS A 106 -14.28 21.31 12.01
CA LYS A 106 -14.62 22.73 12.14
C LYS A 106 -15.90 23.08 11.34
N ALA A 107 -16.05 22.54 10.13
CA ALA A 107 -17.23 22.78 9.30
C ALA A 107 -18.51 22.17 9.90
N VAL A 108 -18.41 20.96 10.46
CA VAL A 108 -19.54 20.29 11.13
C VAL A 108 -20.02 21.10 12.33
N LEU A 109 -19.09 21.57 13.19
CA LEU A 109 -19.45 22.37 14.35
C LEU A 109 -20.05 23.74 13.97
N LYS A 110 -19.52 24.39 12.93
CA LYS A 110 -20.12 25.66 12.41
C LYS A 110 -21.53 25.41 11.89
N ARG A 111 -21.80 24.32 11.16
CA ARG A 111 -23.16 23.96 10.72
C ARG A 111 -24.10 23.73 11.90
N LYS A 112 -23.64 23.05 12.97
CA LYS A 112 -24.46 22.87 14.19
C LYS A 112 -24.80 24.20 14.85
N LEU A 113 -23.87 25.13 14.93
CA LEU A 113 -24.11 26.48 15.46
C LEU A 113 -25.12 27.27 14.62
N THR A 114 -25.01 27.16 13.27
CA THR A 114 -26.00 27.85 12.38
C THR A 114 -27.39 27.24 12.58
N LYS A 115 -27.49 25.88 12.59
CA LYS A 115 -28.78 25.22 12.82
C LYS A 115 -29.38 25.50 14.19
N LEU A 116 -28.56 25.61 15.23
CA LEU A 116 -28.99 25.97 16.57
C LEU A 116 -29.58 27.37 16.59
N LYS A 117 -28.96 28.34 15.87
CA LYS A 117 -29.46 29.71 15.71
C LYS A 117 -30.81 29.73 14.98
N GLU A 118 -30.96 28.92 13.90
CA GLU A 118 -32.22 28.79 13.16
C GLU A 118 -33.34 28.27 14.08
N LEU A 119 -33.09 27.19 14.83
CA LEU A 119 -34.05 26.61 15.77
C LEU A 119 -34.51 27.62 16.83
N TYR A 120 -33.62 28.46 17.30
CA TYR A 120 -33.96 29.54 18.26
C TYR A 120 -34.77 30.64 17.58
N MET A 121 -34.44 31.04 16.36
CA MET A 121 -35.14 32.07 15.61
C MET A 121 -36.56 31.63 15.21
N ASP A 122 -36.78 30.33 15.06
CA ASP A 122 -38.07 29.70 14.72
C ASP A 122 -38.88 29.35 15.99
N ASP A 123 -38.45 29.80 17.18
CA ASP A 123 -39.10 29.56 18.50
C ASP A 123 -39.26 28.07 18.85
N LEU A 124 -38.42 27.20 18.23
CA LEU A 124 -38.45 25.73 18.44
C LEU A 124 -37.68 25.32 19.71
N ILE A 125 -36.79 26.16 20.23
CA ILE A 125 -36.02 25.94 21.46
C ILE A 125 -36.06 27.21 22.32
N ASN A 126 -36.00 27.04 23.65
CA ASN A 126 -35.95 28.16 24.55
C ASN A 126 -34.53 28.74 24.70
N ILE A 127 -34.44 29.93 25.32
CA ILE A 127 -33.16 30.65 25.48
C ILE A 127 -32.15 29.93 26.35
N GLU A 128 -32.59 29.10 27.30
CA GLU A 128 -31.72 28.36 28.19
C GLU A 128 -31.08 27.19 27.46
N GLU A 129 -31.85 26.44 26.66
CA GLU A 129 -31.38 25.38 25.77
C GLU A 129 -30.40 25.94 24.73
N TYR A 130 -30.77 27.07 24.10
CA TYR A 130 -29.88 27.74 23.14
C TYR A 130 -28.52 28.10 23.78
N LYS A 131 -28.51 28.75 24.95
CA LYS A 131 -27.27 29.13 25.63
C LYS A 131 -26.41 27.94 26.00
N LYS A 132 -27.02 26.87 26.52
CA LYS A 132 -26.33 25.62 26.87
C LYS A 132 -25.62 25.02 25.68
N ASP A 133 -26.36 24.78 24.59
CA ASP A 133 -25.81 24.14 23.41
C ASP A 133 -24.81 25.05 22.67
N TYR A 134 -25.04 26.36 22.66
CA TYR A 134 -24.09 27.31 22.10
C TYR A 134 -22.73 27.26 22.81
N GLN A 135 -22.75 27.19 24.13
CA GLN A 135 -21.52 27.07 24.94
C GLN A 135 -20.80 25.78 24.63
N ILE A 136 -21.54 24.63 24.54
CA ILE A 136 -20.96 23.31 24.21
C ILE A 136 -20.27 23.34 22.84
N TYR A 137 -20.96 23.83 21.79
CA TYR A 137 -20.38 23.83 20.43
C TYR A 137 -19.26 24.86 20.28
N THR A 138 -19.32 25.98 20.98
CA THR A 138 -18.24 27.00 20.97
C THR A 138 -17.00 26.48 21.70
N ALA A 139 -17.17 25.83 22.85
CA ALA A 139 -16.07 25.18 23.58
C ALA A 139 -15.45 24.09 22.76
N ALA A 140 -16.27 23.22 22.11
CA ALA A 140 -15.79 22.20 21.23
C ALA A 140 -14.98 22.73 20.02
N LEU A 141 -15.40 23.89 19.47
CA LEU A 141 -14.66 24.56 18.39
C LEU A 141 -13.29 25.07 18.85
N GLN A 142 -13.19 25.53 20.08
CA GLN A 142 -11.93 25.99 20.69
C GLN A 142 -11.02 24.83 21.09
N GLN A 143 -11.60 23.66 21.41
CA GLN A 143 -10.89 22.46 21.80
C GLN A 143 -10.43 21.59 20.62
N ILE A 144 -10.79 21.93 19.36
CA ILE A 144 -10.22 21.22 18.21
C ILE A 144 -8.71 21.47 18.23
N PRO A 145 -7.90 20.45 18.53
CA PRO A 145 -6.47 20.63 18.69
C PRO A 145 -5.85 21.08 17.37
N ASP A 146 -4.88 21.96 17.47
CA ASP A 146 -4.08 22.31 16.30
C ASP A 146 -3.18 21.15 15.86
N GLU A 147 -2.92 20.22 16.76
CA GLU A 147 -2.20 18.96 16.50
C GLU A 147 -3.17 17.77 16.48
N VAL A 148 -3.33 17.15 15.33
CA VAL A 148 -4.01 15.87 15.18
C VAL A 148 -3.03 14.75 15.57
N PRO A 149 -3.46 13.68 16.27
CA PRO A 149 -2.59 12.55 16.60
C PRO A 149 -1.82 12.07 15.36
N GLU A 150 -0.52 11.83 15.53
CA GLU A 150 0.31 11.32 14.46
C GLU A 150 -0.16 9.92 14.09
N GLU A 151 -0.48 9.72 12.80
CA GLU A 151 -0.66 8.38 12.27
C GLU A 151 0.69 7.66 12.34
N THR A 152 0.72 6.45 12.85
CA THR A 152 1.94 5.64 12.83
C THR A 152 2.29 5.28 11.40
N PRO A 153 3.53 5.51 10.95
CA PRO A 153 3.96 5.10 9.63
C PRO A 153 3.89 3.57 9.49
N PRO A 154 3.74 3.05 8.25
CA PRO A 154 3.92 1.63 7.98
C PRO A 154 5.29 1.14 8.46
N ASP A 155 5.36 -0.12 8.88
CA ASP A 155 6.62 -0.72 9.30
C ASP A 155 7.45 -1.13 8.08
N PHE A 156 8.50 -0.36 7.81
CA PHE A 156 9.44 -0.62 6.71
C PHE A 156 10.70 -1.38 7.17
N SER A 157 10.78 -1.83 8.42
CA SER A 157 11.98 -2.46 8.98
C SER A 157 12.47 -3.68 8.19
N ALA A 158 11.55 -4.46 7.62
CA ALA A 158 11.88 -5.61 6.78
C ALA A 158 12.58 -5.17 5.48
N VAL A 159 12.09 -4.11 4.83
CA VAL A 159 12.68 -3.56 3.60
C VAL A 159 14.04 -2.93 3.89
N GLU A 160 14.17 -2.18 4.99
CA GLU A 160 15.43 -1.59 5.43
C GLU A 160 16.50 -2.65 5.71
N GLY A 161 16.10 -3.79 6.27
CA GLY A 161 17.00 -4.94 6.45
C GLY A 161 17.55 -5.50 5.13
N MET A 162 16.78 -5.40 4.03
CA MET A 162 17.21 -5.84 2.70
C MET A 162 18.21 -4.88 2.02
N LEU A 163 18.33 -3.66 2.51
CA LEU A 163 19.28 -2.66 1.99
C LEU A 163 20.69 -2.81 2.60
N GLN A 164 20.91 -3.75 3.52
CA GLN A 164 22.22 -3.99 4.11
C GLN A 164 23.17 -4.65 3.09
N ALA A 165 24.45 -4.33 3.18
CA ALA A 165 25.48 -4.74 2.22
C ALA A 165 25.55 -6.27 1.97
N ASP A 166 25.31 -7.07 3.00
CA ASP A 166 25.40 -8.54 2.91
C ASP A 166 24.11 -9.22 2.43
N PHE A 167 23.03 -8.47 2.27
CA PHE A 167 21.72 -9.05 1.92
C PHE A 167 21.74 -9.79 0.58
N ARG A 168 22.48 -9.29 -0.42
CA ARG A 168 22.57 -9.93 -1.74
C ARG A 168 23.14 -11.34 -1.65
N ASN A 169 24.19 -11.54 -0.85
CA ASN A 169 24.80 -12.85 -0.66
C ASN A 169 23.83 -13.82 0.03
N ILE A 170 23.09 -13.33 1.03
CA ILE A 170 22.07 -14.11 1.72
C ILE A 170 20.96 -14.48 0.74
N TYR A 171 20.48 -13.53 -0.04
CA TYR A 171 19.41 -13.75 -1.03
C TYR A 171 19.79 -14.79 -2.08
N ASP A 172 21.02 -14.77 -2.59
CA ASP A 172 21.49 -15.72 -3.60
C ASP A 172 21.56 -17.15 -3.07
N SER A 173 21.69 -17.34 -1.76
CA SER A 173 21.66 -18.65 -1.10
C SER A 173 20.24 -19.20 -0.85
N LEU A 174 19.21 -18.37 -0.97
CA LEU A 174 17.81 -18.78 -0.72
C LEU A 174 17.27 -19.66 -1.83
N THR A 175 16.43 -20.61 -1.44
CA THR A 175 15.59 -21.37 -2.38
C THR A 175 14.55 -20.48 -3.05
N ARG A 176 13.97 -20.91 -4.14
CA ARG A 176 12.93 -20.14 -4.84
C ARG A 176 11.68 -19.91 -3.99
N GLU A 177 11.33 -20.86 -3.14
CA GLU A 177 10.24 -20.76 -2.17
C GLU A 177 10.50 -19.68 -1.14
N GLU A 178 11.72 -19.63 -0.61
CA GLU A 178 12.13 -18.61 0.36
C GLU A 178 12.17 -17.23 -0.28
N LYS A 179 12.74 -17.09 -1.48
CA LYS A 179 12.71 -15.84 -2.26
C LYS A 179 11.28 -15.34 -2.49
N ARG A 180 10.38 -16.23 -2.90
CA ARG A 180 8.97 -15.92 -3.08
C ARG A 180 8.32 -15.41 -1.79
N THR A 181 8.60 -16.07 -0.69
CA THR A 181 8.06 -15.71 0.62
C THR A 181 8.57 -14.36 1.07
N LEU A 182 9.88 -14.15 0.94
CA LEU A 182 10.55 -12.90 1.26
C LEU A 182 9.89 -11.72 0.51
N TRP A 183 9.82 -11.79 -0.82
CA TRP A 183 9.24 -10.69 -1.60
C TRP A 183 7.77 -10.44 -1.28
N ARG A 184 7.00 -11.49 -0.99
CA ARG A 184 5.58 -11.37 -0.60
C ARG A 184 5.38 -10.81 0.81
N SER A 185 6.37 -10.89 1.67
CA SER A 185 6.28 -10.29 3.01
C SER A 185 6.55 -8.79 3.02
N VAL A 186 7.21 -8.26 1.99
CA VAL A 186 7.59 -6.84 1.91
C VAL A 186 6.90 -6.08 0.78
N ILE A 187 6.48 -6.77 -0.28
CA ILE A 187 5.85 -6.15 -1.45
C ILE A 187 4.47 -6.74 -1.68
N SER A 188 3.45 -5.89 -1.70
CA SER A 188 2.09 -6.27 -2.05
C SER A 188 1.84 -6.21 -3.55
N GLU A 189 2.49 -5.29 -4.26
CA GLU A 189 2.27 -5.09 -5.69
C GLU A 189 3.49 -4.51 -6.41
N ILE A 190 3.81 -5.06 -7.60
CA ILE A 190 4.75 -4.51 -8.58
C ILE A 190 4.00 -4.29 -9.87
N ARG A 191 3.97 -3.09 -10.40
CA ARG A 191 3.29 -2.75 -11.65
C ARG A 191 4.24 -2.79 -12.83
N VAL A 192 3.83 -3.50 -13.89
CA VAL A 192 4.59 -3.64 -15.13
C VAL A 192 3.75 -3.15 -16.30
N ASP A 193 4.27 -2.20 -17.07
CA ASP A 193 3.63 -1.68 -18.27
C ASP A 193 3.78 -2.62 -19.48
N ARG A 194 3.15 -2.26 -20.60
CA ARG A 194 3.18 -3.04 -21.84
C ARG A 194 4.57 -3.18 -22.46
N ASP A 195 5.50 -2.31 -22.09
CA ASP A 195 6.89 -2.32 -22.58
C ASP A 195 7.84 -3.04 -21.62
N ASN A 196 7.28 -3.67 -20.56
CA ASN A 196 7.94 -4.38 -19.48
C ASN A 196 8.73 -3.48 -18.52
N ASN A 197 8.48 -2.16 -18.50
CA ASN A 197 9.05 -1.31 -17.47
C ASN A 197 8.28 -1.48 -16.16
N ILE A 198 9.01 -1.53 -15.05
CA ILE A 198 8.41 -1.47 -13.73
C ILE A 198 8.08 -0.02 -13.43
N THR A 199 6.80 0.27 -13.23
CA THR A 199 6.28 1.64 -13.06
C THR A 199 6.02 2.02 -11.61
N GLY A 200 6.13 1.07 -10.69
CA GLY A 200 6.01 1.33 -9.26
C GLY A 200 5.88 0.07 -8.42
N ILE A 201 6.16 0.25 -7.14
CA ILE A 201 6.04 -0.78 -6.10
C ILE A 201 5.10 -0.26 -5.02
N ILE A 202 4.31 -1.18 -4.44
CA ILE A 202 3.54 -0.95 -3.23
C ILE A 202 4.05 -1.92 -2.19
N PHE A 203 4.59 -1.39 -1.11
CA PHE A 203 5.02 -2.18 0.04
C PHE A 203 3.80 -2.67 0.84
N GLY A 204 3.92 -3.82 1.50
CA GLY A 204 2.85 -4.50 2.23
C GLY A 204 2.96 -4.39 3.74
#